data_8ce63edbd14e0b19875be028533f8a1a
#
_entry.id   8ce63edbd14e0b19875be028533f8a1a
#
_cell.length_a   1.000
_cell.length_b   1.000
_cell.length_c   1.000
_cell.angle_alpha   90.00
_cell.angle_beta   90.00
_cell.angle_gamma   90.00
#
_symmetry.space_group_name_H-M   'P 1'
#
loop_
_entity.id
_entity.type
_entity.pdbx_description
1 polymer ?
#
loop_
_entity_poly.entity_id
_entity_poly.type
_entity_poly.pdbx_seq_one_letter_code
_entity_poly.pdbx_strand_id
1 'polypeptide(L)'
;MAIHGGIFYILSCVEYFKYKTSGSHLVISDLIMTKNLSDVGKFASLKITYPLVLNLAILIIYIVFTYKDNLILDFSLKKRIYICASISAMLTIALTTSISAKVFSVFEIETNVATNILESNEQFSDIGFLPYLAKTTSENLMDIVNPPENYSYDSINELFSSKNENSTDNTTTNSDNMTFNENKPNVIFIMSESFSDFRVFDSLNIDGDIYSGFDQVASEGYVGNCVVPTFGGYTTRTEFELLTGLPTYAINTPSVPQNLLKKQETIDTIPKYFKNLGYSTTYIHPFSKSFYDRETLYSQYSFDNLYFDDNMTVETNTFRRYISDESVFNQIKSVLKSSDDPSYIFATTMQNHQPYYEETAEGADQLSYYLQGVKETSNDLREFTNWLKDFDEDVILVFVGDHFPFFTPDDDVYNRLGVSDTNSELIYTQKYIIWNNYNSNILYNDDKTISAFYIPYVVTDMIGSEDTKFTSTMKSIMNSYPLYSPSIQSSNERNVELDLITYDRVIGKNYSNEIESNGN
;
A
#
# COMPACT_ATOMS: atom_id res chain seq x y z
N MET A 1 1.78 31.16 26.04
CA MET A 1 1.46 29.92 26.81
C MET A 1 0.09 29.36 26.44
N ALA A 2 -1.01 30.11 26.53
CA ALA A 2 -2.35 29.58 26.13
C ALA A 2 -2.40 29.03 24.70
N ILE A 3 -1.75 29.70 23.74
CA ILE A 3 -1.67 29.23 22.34
C ILE A 3 -0.93 27.89 22.25
N HIS A 4 0.19 27.72 22.95
CA HIS A 4 0.93 26.44 22.94
C HIS A 4 0.10 25.31 23.55
N GLY A 5 -0.55 25.56 24.70
CA GLY A 5 -1.44 24.57 25.31
C GLY A 5 -2.60 24.21 24.39
N GLY A 6 -3.16 25.18 23.65
CA GLY A 6 -4.21 24.95 22.67
C GLY A 6 -3.74 24.07 21.48
N ILE A 7 -2.53 24.32 20.96
CA ILE A 7 -1.94 23.50 19.88
C ILE A 7 -1.74 22.05 20.35
N PHE A 8 -1.15 21.86 21.54
CA PHE A 8 -0.95 20.51 22.09
C PHE A 8 -2.27 19.77 22.34
N TYR A 9 -3.29 20.49 22.81
CA TYR A 9 -4.61 19.91 22.99
C TYR A 9 -5.21 19.45 21.66
N ILE A 10 -5.13 20.28 20.62
CA ILE A 10 -5.63 19.91 19.28
C ILE A 10 -4.86 18.69 18.74
N LEU A 11 -3.52 18.68 18.85
CA LEU A 11 -2.72 17.54 18.41
C LEU A 11 -3.06 16.26 19.18
N SER A 12 -3.28 16.35 20.50
CA SER A 12 -3.71 15.22 21.32
C SER A 12 -5.11 14.71 20.96
N CYS A 13 -6.02 15.60 20.56
CA CYS A 13 -7.35 15.21 20.09
C CYS A 13 -7.23 14.48 18.74
N VAL A 14 -6.43 15.00 17.79
CA VAL A 14 -6.21 14.37 16.49
C VAL A 14 -5.56 13.00 16.65
N GLU A 15 -4.52 12.90 17.48
CA GLU A 15 -3.87 11.64 17.86
C GLU A 15 -4.89 10.63 18.41
N TYR A 16 -5.69 11.03 19.39
CA TYR A 16 -6.69 10.18 20.01
C TYR A 16 -7.69 9.63 18.99
N PHE A 17 -8.24 10.50 18.13
CA PHE A 17 -9.21 10.08 17.13
C PHE A 17 -8.59 9.22 16.05
N LYS A 18 -7.38 9.54 15.61
CA LYS A 18 -6.66 8.73 14.64
C LYS A 18 -6.42 7.32 15.18
N TYR A 19 -5.86 7.20 16.37
CA TYR A 19 -5.60 5.90 17.00
C TYR A 19 -6.89 5.08 17.18
N LYS A 20 -7.98 5.72 17.63
CA LYS A 20 -9.28 5.07 17.78
C LYS A 20 -9.87 4.59 16.45
N THR A 21 -9.60 5.27 15.36
CA THR A 21 -10.20 4.99 14.05
C THR A 21 -9.35 4.04 13.22
N SER A 22 -8.05 4.25 13.17
CA SER A 22 -7.11 3.51 12.31
C SER A 22 -6.13 2.63 13.06
N GLY A 23 -6.09 2.71 14.40
CA GLY A 23 -5.11 2.00 15.22
C GLY A 23 -3.67 2.49 15.05
N SER A 24 -3.45 3.53 14.26
CA SER A 24 -2.12 4.11 14.01
C SER A 24 -1.98 5.48 14.65
N HIS A 25 -0.75 5.82 15.05
CA HIS A 25 -0.43 7.09 15.68
C HIS A 25 -0.25 8.23 14.67
N LEU A 26 -0.42 9.47 15.15
CA LEU A 26 -0.30 10.67 14.33
C LEU A 26 1.13 10.85 13.83
N VAL A 27 1.28 10.99 12.52
CA VAL A 27 2.53 11.33 11.83
C VAL A 27 2.38 12.64 11.08
N ILE A 28 3.49 13.27 10.72
CA ILE A 28 3.47 14.58 10.04
C ILE A 28 2.75 14.55 8.69
N SER A 29 2.84 13.43 7.98
CA SER A 29 2.14 13.24 6.71
C SER A 29 0.63 13.38 6.83
N ASP A 30 0.04 12.99 7.96
CA ASP A 30 -1.39 13.17 8.23
C ASP A 30 -1.77 14.65 8.31
N LEU A 31 -0.90 15.46 8.92
CA LEU A 31 -1.10 16.91 9.00
C LEU A 31 -0.99 17.59 7.63
N ILE A 32 -0.15 17.05 6.74
CA ILE A 32 -0.05 17.52 5.35
C ILE A 32 -1.31 17.15 4.57
N MET A 33 -1.90 15.98 4.86
CA MET A 33 -3.18 15.52 4.29
C MET A 33 -4.40 16.33 4.78
N THR A 34 -4.26 17.26 5.73
CA THR A 34 -5.38 18.08 6.24
C THR A 34 -6.06 18.95 5.17
N LYS A 35 -5.49 19.07 3.98
CA LYS A 35 -6.19 19.64 2.82
C LYS A 35 -7.51 18.91 2.52
N ASN A 36 -7.67 17.67 3.00
CA ASN A 36 -8.78 16.77 2.78
C ASN A 36 -9.54 16.45 4.08
N LEU A 37 -9.69 17.43 4.99
CA LEU A 37 -10.41 17.24 6.27
C LEU A 37 -11.82 16.65 6.11
N SER A 38 -12.49 16.90 4.97
CA SER A 38 -13.78 16.28 4.66
C SER A 38 -13.68 14.77 4.50
N ASP A 39 -12.58 14.27 3.93
CA ASP A 39 -12.36 12.84 3.69
C ASP A 39 -11.96 12.14 4.99
N VAL A 40 -11.12 12.79 5.80
CA VAL A 40 -10.78 12.30 7.15
C VAL A 40 -12.05 12.22 8.02
N GLY A 41 -12.98 13.17 7.89
CA GLY A 41 -14.27 13.16 8.59
C GLY A 41 -15.19 11.98 8.23
N LYS A 42 -15.01 11.38 7.04
CA LYS A 42 -15.77 10.17 6.64
C LYS A 42 -15.33 8.92 7.43
N PHE A 43 -14.09 8.89 7.92
CA PHE A 43 -13.55 7.80 8.72
C PHE A 43 -13.76 7.99 10.23
N ALA A 44 -13.75 9.23 10.71
CA ALA A 44 -13.69 9.53 12.13
C ALA A 44 -15.08 9.65 12.76
N SER A 45 -15.36 8.83 13.76
CA SER A 45 -16.47 9.02 14.69
C SER A 45 -16.06 9.98 15.80
N LEU A 46 -16.48 11.25 15.70
CA LEU A 46 -16.13 12.28 16.68
C LEU A 46 -17.04 12.21 17.92
N LYS A 47 -16.87 11.20 18.76
CA LYS A 47 -17.57 11.11 20.06
C LYS A 47 -16.75 11.75 21.18
N ILE A 48 -17.40 12.57 22.02
CA ILE A 48 -16.77 13.10 23.23
C ILE A 48 -16.64 11.95 24.24
N THR A 49 -15.39 11.62 24.57
CA THR A 49 -15.05 10.55 25.50
C THR A 49 -14.36 11.09 26.76
N TYR A 50 -14.33 10.29 27.82
CA TYR A 50 -13.69 10.68 29.08
C TYR A 50 -12.25 11.19 28.93
N PRO A 51 -11.34 10.56 28.15
CA PRO A 51 -9.98 11.05 27.94
C PRO A 51 -9.95 12.47 27.34
N LEU A 52 -10.84 12.81 26.41
CA LEU A 52 -10.91 14.15 25.82
C LEU A 52 -11.36 15.20 26.84
N VAL A 53 -12.32 14.86 27.70
CA VAL A 53 -12.78 15.75 28.78
C VAL A 53 -11.67 15.96 29.81
N LEU A 54 -10.93 14.89 30.15
CA LEU A 54 -9.78 14.98 31.06
C LEU A 54 -8.68 15.87 30.48
N ASN A 55 -8.33 15.69 29.21
CA ASN A 55 -7.33 16.52 28.52
C ASN A 55 -7.76 17.99 28.49
N LEU A 56 -9.04 18.28 28.26
CA LEU A 56 -9.59 19.64 28.31
C LEU A 56 -9.47 20.24 29.71
N ALA A 57 -9.76 19.45 30.74
CA ALA A 57 -9.62 19.90 32.12
C ALA A 57 -8.15 20.22 32.46
N ILE A 58 -7.20 19.38 32.02
CA ILE A 58 -5.76 19.63 32.17
C ILE A 58 -5.36 20.93 31.46
N LEU A 59 -5.83 21.16 30.24
CA LEU A 59 -5.58 22.41 29.52
C LEU A 59 -6.10 23.63 30.29
N ILE A 60 -7.32 23.56 30.81
CA ILE A 60 -7.92 24.65 31.61
C ILE A 60 -7.07 24.93 32.85
N ILE A 61 -6.67 23.88 33.59
CA ILE A 61 -5.79 23.99 34.77
C ILE A 61 -4.46 24.63 34.37
N TYR A 62 -3.84 24.20 33.28
CA TYR A 62 -2.61 24.79 32.76
C TYR A 62 -2.76 26.28 32.43
N ILE A 63 -3.84 26.67 31.76
CA ILE A 63 -4.13 28.08 31.43
C ILE A 63 -4.32 28.90 32.70
N VAL A 64 -5.11 28.40 33.67
CA VAL A 64 -5.36 29.09 34.95
C VAL A 64 -4.05 29.25 35.74
N PHE A 65 -3.21 28.22 35.79
CA PHE A 65 -1.92 28.26 36.50
C PHE A 65 -0.99 29.28 35.85
N THR A 66 -0.84 29.23 34.52
CA THR A 66 0.02 30.15 33.77
C THR A 66 -0.47 31.60 33.80
N TYR A 67 -1.78 31.81 33.97
CA TYR A 67 -2.37 33.16 34.12
C TYR A 67 -2.11 33.74 35.52
N LYS A 68 -2.12 32.89 36.57
CA LYS A 68 -1.89 33.33 37.97
C LYS A 68 -0.44 33.64 38.26
N ASP A 69 0.53 32.96 37.62
CA ASP A 69 1.93 33.02 38.00
C ASP A 69 2.69 34.27 37.55
N ASN A 70 2.06 35.21 36.85
CA ASN A 70 2.70 36.44 36.35
C ASN A 70 4.12 36.29 35.77
N LEU A 71 4.50 35.09 35.34
CA LEU A 71 5.74 34.80 34.64
C LEU A 71 5.69 35.36 33.19
N ILE A 72 5.30 36.62 33.07
CA ILE A 72 5.37 37.33 31.80
C ILE A 72 6.81 37.81 31.68
N LEU A 73 7.61 37.09 30.93
CA LEU A 73 8.87 37.65 30.43
C LEU A 73 8.51 38.94 29.69
N ASP A 74 9.00 40.07 30.19
CA ASP A 74 8.68 41.41 29.69
C ASP A 74 9.39 41.68 28.35
N PHE A 75 9.09 40.84 27.35
CA PHE A 75 9.60 40.98 26.00
C PHE A 75 8.60 41.71 25.13
N SER A 76 9.06 42.74 24.41
CA SER A 76 8.26 43.39 23.39
C SER A 76 7.76 42.36 22.36
N LEU A 77 6.60 42.59 21.74
CA LEU A 77 6.03 41.68 20.73
C LEU A 77 7.04 41.30 19.64
N LYS A 78 7.86 42.27 19.17
CA LYS A 78 8.94 42.03 18.21
C LYS A 78 9.94 40.99 18.72
N LYS A 79 10.42 41.11 19.96
CA LYS A 79 11.36 40.15 20.58
C LYS A 79 10.73 38.76 20.68
N ARG A 80 9.45 38.65 21.04
CA ARG A 80 8.75 37.37 21.11
C ARG A 80 8.68 36.71 19.73
N ILE A 81 8.35 37.48 18.67
CA ILE A 81 8.32 36.98 17.29
C ILE A 81 9.72 36.49 16.86
N TYR A 82 10.77 37.27 17.12
CA TYR A 82 12.15 36.85 16.79
C TYR A 82 12.57 35.59 17.52
N ILE A 83 12.28 35.45 18.82
CA ILE A 83 12.60 34.25 19.58
C ILE A 83 11.84 33.04 19.02
N CYS A 84 10.54 33.16 18.78
CA CYS A 84 9.74 32.07 18.18
C CYS A 84 10.26 31.70 16.78
N ALA A 85 10.56 32.68 15.94
CA ALA A 85 11.11 32.43 14.60
C ALA A 85 12.49 31.75 14.66
N SER A 86 13.36 32.18 15.59
CA SER A 86 14.67 31.53 15.79
C SER A 86 14.55 30.10 16.30
N ILE A 87 13.66 29.84 17.24
CA ILE A 87 13.41 28.46 17.75
C ILE A 87 12.82 27.60 16.63
N SER A 88 11.84 28.12 15.89
CA SER A 88 11.27 27.39 14.75
C SER A 88 12.32 27.07 13.69
N ALA A 89 13.18 28.04 13.34
CA ALA A 89 14.27 27.83 12.40
C ALA A 89 15.28 26.77 12.91
N MET A 90 15.66 26.83 14.18
CA MET A 90 16.54 25.82 14.78
C MET A 90 15.92 24.43 14.77
N LEU A 91 14.63 24.30 15.12
CA LEU A 91 13.91 23.03 15.08
C LEU A 91 13.82 22.50 13.64
N THR A 92 13.49 23.37 12.67
CA THR A 92 13.48 22.99 11.27
C THR A 92 14.84 22.46 10.83
N ILE A 93 15.92 23.18 11.11
CA ILE A 93 17.28 22.74 10.79
C ILE A 93 17.62 21.43 11.50
N ALA A 94 17.27 21.28 12.77
CA ALA A 94 17.53 20.06 13.53
C ALA A 94 16.78 18.84 12.95
N LEU A 95 15.54 19.03 12.48
CA LEU A 95 14.72 17.94 11.92
C LEU A 95 15.02 17.64 10.45
N THR A 96 15.55 18.61 9.68
CA THR A 96 15.82 18.46 8.23
C THR A 96 17.28 18.16 7.91
N THR A 97 18.12 17.94 8.91
CA THR A 97 19.56 17.66 8.71
C THR A 97 19.98 16.43 9.50
N SER A 98 21.15 15.88 9.16
CA SER A 98 21.77 14.76 9.92
C SER A 98 21.99 15.03 11.43
N ILE A 99 21.69 16.24 11.90
CA ILE A 99 21.71 16.58 13.33
C ILE A 99 20.61 15.80 14.08
N SER A 100 19.46 15.56 13.46
CA SER A 100 18.37 14.78 14.05
C SER A 100 18.83 13.39 14.49
N ALA A 101 19.51 12.66 13.61
CA ALA A 101 20.03 11.33 13.92
C ALA A 101 20.99 11.34 15.13
N LYS A 102 21.83 12.39 15.25
CA LYS A 102 22.71 12.58 16.42
C LYS A 102 21.93 12.91 17.68
N VAL A 103 20.88 13.72 17.57
CA VAL A 103 20.01 14.05 18.71
C VAL A 103 19.27 12.80 19.16
N PHE A 104 18.68 12.05 18.24
CA PHE A 104 17.98 10.80 18.57
C PHE A 104 18.92 9.77 19.20
N SER A 105 20.15 9.61 18.70
CA SER A 105 21.12 8.69 19.29
C SER A 105 21.52 9.05 20.73
N VAL A 106 21.53 10.34 21.10
CA VAL A 106 21.79 10.77 22.49
C VAL A 106 20.67 10.33 23.45
N PHE A 107 19.44 10.22 22.93
CA PHE A 107 18.27 9.78 23.68
C PHE A 107 17.97 8.29 23.49
N GLU A 108 18.87 7.53 22.87
CA GLU A 108 18.71 6.10 22.55
C GLU A 108 17.46 5.81 21.71
N ILE A 109 17.00 6.79 20.91
CA ILE A 109 15.88 6.64 20.01
C ILE A 109 16.40 6.03 18.70
N GLU A 110 15.91 4.86 18.37
CA GLU A 110 16.20 4.22 17.09
C GLU A 110 15.63 5.01 15.91
N THR A 111 16.42 5.10 14.84
CA THR A 111 16.06 5.84 13.62
C THR A 111 15.54 4.95 12.49
N ASN A 112 15.25 3.68 12.80
CA ASN A 112 14.62 2.76 11.85
C ASN A 112 13.18 3.21 11.53
N VAL A 113 12.85 3.17 10.25
CA VAL A 113 11.51 3.52 9.76
C VAL A 113 10.57 2.35 10.00
N ALA A 114 9.42 2.63 10.62
CA ALA A 114 8.38 1.62 10.76
C ALA A 114 7.79 1.25 9.38
N THR A 115 7.80 -0.04 9.08
CA THR A 115 7.30 -0.57 7.81
C THR A 115 5.83 -0.96 7.86
N ASN A 116 5.29 -1.09 9.07
CA ASN A 116 3.91 -1.49 9.32
C ASN A 116 3.35 -0.84 10.59
N ILE A 117 2.05 -1.05 10.82
CA ILE A 117 1.32 -0.44 11.94
C ILE A 117 1.77 -0.97 13.31
N LEU A 118 2.20 -2.24 13.40
CA LEU A 118 2.64 -2.83 14.67
C LEU A 118 3.96 -2.20 15.13
N GLU A 119 4.96 -2.15 14.25
CA GLU A 119 6.23 -1.47 14.51
C GLU A 119 6.03 0.02 14.85
N SER A 120 5.12 0.69 14.14
CA SER A 120 4.77 2.08 14.39
C SER A 120 4.23 2.28 15.81
N ASN A 121 3.33 1.40 16.25
CA ASN A 121 2.73 1.44 17.58
C ASN A 121 3.75 1.08 18.67
N GLU A 122 4.64 0.13 18.44
CA GLU A 122 5.74 -0.21 19.35
C GLU A 122 6.66 0.98 19.53
N GLN A 123 7.16 1.58 18.46
CA GLN A 123 7.99 2.79 18.51
C GLN A 123 7.31 3.93 19.26
N PHE A 124 6.01 4.14 19.04
CA PHE A 124 5.25 5.15 19.79
C PHE A 124 5.19 4.83 21.29
N SER A 125 4.98 3.56 21.65
CA SER A 125 4.93 3.12 23.06
C SER A 125 6.26 3.34 23.76
N ASP A 126 7.37 3.11 23.07
CA ASP A 126 8.72 3.22 23.64
C ASP A 126 9.14 4.66 23.89
N ILE A 127 8.85 5.56 22.97
CA ILE A 127 9.39 6.94 23.03
C ILE A 127 8.32 8.01 23.32
N GLY A 128 7.05 7.67 23.23
CA GLY A 128 5.93 8.56 23.48
C GLY A 128 5.66 9.59 22.37
N PHE A 129 4.55 10.32 22.48
CA PHE A 129 3.96 11.14 21.42
C PHE A 129 4.92 12.17 20.80
N LEU A 130 5.56 13.01 21.60
CA LEU A 130 6.37 14.12 21.06
C LEU A 130 7.66 13.65 20.38
N PRO A 131 8.46 12.74 20.97
CA PRO A 131 9.62 12.19 20.30
C PRO A 131 9.24 11.40 19.04
N TYR A 132 8.15 10.64 19.08
CA TYR A 132 7.63 9.90 17.92
C TYR A 132 7.24 10.84 16.77
N LEU A 133 6.49 11.91 17.07
CA LEU A 133 6.12 12.91 16.06
C LEU A 133 7.36 13.62 15.49
N ALA A 134 8.36 13.94 16.33
CA ALA A 134 9.62 14.54 15.89
C ALA A 134 10.42 13.58 15.00
N LYS A 135 10.51 12.29 15.38
CA LYS A 135 11.18 11.23 14.62
C LYS A 135 10.53 11.08 13.25
N THR A 136 9.23 10.84 13.19
CA THR A 136 8.50 10.65 11.94
C THR A 136 8.49 11.90 11.05
N THR A 137 8.54 13.10 11.66
CA THR A 137 8.73 14.36 10.91
C THR A 137 10.12 14.41 10.28
N SER A 138 11.17 14.04 11.02
CA SER A 138 12.54 13.99 10.50
C SER A 138 12.66 12.99 9.35
N GLU A 139 12.09 11.80 9.51
CA GLU A 139 12.08 10.75 8.48
C GLU A 139 11.38 11.21 7.19
N ASN A 140 10.22 11.86 7.31
CA ASN A 140 9.49 12.39 6.16
C ASN A 140 10.21 13.57 5.46
N LEU A 141 10.88 14.44 6.23
CA LEU A 141 11.62 15.59 5.66
C LEU A 141 12.97 15.19 5.10
N MET A 142 13.57 14.14 5.66
CA MET A 142 14.86 13.60 5.25
C MET A 142 14.72 12.36 4.35
N ASP A 143 13.60 12.20 3.66
CA ASP A 143 13.30 11.11 2.74
C ASP A 143 14.40 10.98 1.64
N ILE A 144 15.64 10.87 2.12
CA ILE A 144 16.86 10.69 1.34
C ILE A 144 17.16 9.21 1.38
N VAL A 145 16.62 8.50 0.42
CA VAL A 145 17.09 7.15 0.15
C VAL A 145 18.50 7.27 -0.43
N ASN A 146 19.49 6.83 0.33
CA ASN A 146 20.87 6.84 -0.14
C ASN A 146 21.04 5.86 -1.31
N PRO A 147 21.84 6.22 -2.32
CA PRO A 147 22.16 5.28 -3.39
C PRO A 147 22.80 4.02 -2.80
N PRO A 148 22.45 2.84 -3.31
CA PRO A 148 23.15 1.60 -2.99
C PRO A 148 24.66 1.72 -3.31
N GLU A 149 25.50 0.96 -2.59
CA GLU A 149 26.92 0.88 -2.92
C GLU A 149 27.09 0.45 -4.39
N ASN A 150 27.98 1.11 -5.10
CA ASN A 150 28.28 0.87 -6.52
C ASN A 150 27.14 1.25 -7.50
N TYR A 151 26.16 2.07 -7.12
CA TYR A 151 25.16 2.53 -8.08
C TYR A 151 25.82 3.36 -9.21
N SER A 152 25.76 2.84 -10.43
CA SER A 152 26.30 3.46 -11.63
C SER A 152 25.62 2.91 -12.89
N TYR A 153 25.83 3.57 -14.03
CA TYR A 153 25.37 3.07 -15.33
C TYR A 153 25.95 1.68 -15.64
N ASP A 154 27.24 1.50 -15.37
CA ASP A 154 27.93 0.23 -15.66
C ASP A 154 27.35 -0.91 -14.82
N SER A 155 27.03 -0.66 -13.53
CA SER A 155 26.45 -1.69 -12.66
C SER A 155 25.05 -2.13 -13.11
N ILE A 156 24.22 -1.20 -13.54
CA ILE A 156 22.87 -1.51 -14.09
C ILE A 156 23.00 -2.24 -15.42
N ASN A 157 23.92 -1.81 -16.30
CA ASN A 157 24.15 -2.46 -17.60
C ASN A 157 24.70 -3.90 -17.43
N GLU A 158 25.63 -4.12 -16.48
CA GLU A 158 26.16 -5.44 -16.14
C GLU A 158 25.04 -6.35 -15.61
N LEU A 159 24.19 -5.84 -14.72
CA LEU A 159 23.05 -6.58 -14.19
C LEU A 159 22.12 -7.05 -15.32
N PHE A 160 21.76 -6.17 -16.25
CA PHE A 160 20.89 -6.52 -17.38
C PHE A 160 21.57 -7.51 -18.34
N SER A 161 22.85 -7.37 -18.59
CA SER A 161 23.59 -8.27 -19.47
C SER A 161 23.73 -9.66 -18.89
N SER A 162 24.12 -9.78 -17.62
CA SER A 162 24.34 -11.06 -16.94
C SER A 162 23.07 -11.91 -16.78
N LYS A 163 21.94 -11.26 -16.58
CA LYS A 163 20.66 -11.98 -16.40
C LYS A 163 20.04 -12.40 -17.74
N ASN A 164 20.23 -11.62 -18.80
CA ASN A 164 19.70 -11.97 -20.12
C ASN A 164 20.50 -13.06 -20.82
N GLU A 165 21.81 -13.18 -20.58
CA GLU A 165 22.63 -14.30 -21.10
C GLU A 165 22.21 -15.64 -20.48
N ASN A 166 21.85 -15.66 -19.19
CA ASN A 166 21.41 -16.86 -18.49
C ASN A 166 20.00 -17.33 -18.86
N SER A 167 19.18 -16.46 -19.44
CA SER A 167 17.81 -16.79 -19.85
C SER A 167 17.75 -17.70 -21.08
N THR A 168 18.81 -17.78 -21.88
CA THR A 168 18.88 -18.63 -23.09
C THR A 168 19.12 -20.11 -22.79
N ASP A 169 19.55 -20.48 -21.58
CA ASP A 169 19.96 -21.86 -21.30
C ASP A 169 18.99 -22.69 -20.42
N ASN A 170 17.97 -22.10 -19.80
CA ASN A 170 17.12 -22.79 -18.80
C ASN A 170 15.60 -22.66 -18.94
N THR A 171 15.07 -22.14 -20.03
CA THR A 171 13.63 -22.17 -20.27
C THR A 171 13.18 -23.47 -20.91
N THR A 172 13.28 -24.58 -20.18
CA THR A 172 12.36 -25.72 -20.34
C THR A 172 11.12 -25.51 -19.44
N THR A 173 10.50 -24.38 -19.50
CA THR A 173 9.07 -24.28 -19.21
C THR A 173 8.36 -24.88 -20.42
N ASN A 174 7.40 -25.77 -20.16
CA ASN A 174 6.57 -26.44 -21.17
C ASN A 174 5.86 -25.41 -22.08
N SER A 175 6.62 -24.72 -22.92
CA SER A 175 6.11 -23.79 -23.95
C SER A 175 5.45 -24.48 -25.14
N ASP A 176 5.40 -25.83 -25.14
CA ASP A 176 4.88 -26.60 -26.26
C ASP A 176 3.35 -26.52 -26.44
N ASN A 177 2.62 -25.77 -25.57
CA ASN A 177 1.16 -25.60 -25.69
C ASN A 177 0.65 -24.16 -25.51
N MET A 178 1.50 -23.14 -25.38
CA MET A 178 1.02 -21.76 -25.47
C MET A 178 0.88 -21.38 -26.96
N THR A 179 -0.30 -21.59 -27.51
CA THR A 179 -0.68 -20.93 -28.74
C THR A 179 -0.80 -19.45 -28.42
N PHE A 180 0.14 -18.65 -28.94
CA PHE A 180 0.02 -17.18 -28.93
C PHE A 180 -1.35 -16.84 -29.50
N ASN A 181 -2.20 -16.28 -28.66
CA ASN A 181 -3.49 -15.80 -29.13
C ASN A 181 -3.21 -14.57 -29.99
N GLU A 182 -3.63 -14.56 -31.27
CA GLU A 182 -3.51 -13.39 -32.14
C GLU A 182 -4.26 -12.18 -31.54
N ASN A 183 -5.23 -12.45 -30.67
CA ASN A 183 -5.98 -11.46 -29.93
C ASN A 183 -5.39 -11.30 -28.52
N LYS A 184 -4.93 -10.10 -28.19
CA LYS A 184 -4.45 -9.75 -26.84
C LYS A 184 -5.61 -9.81 -25.85
N PRO A 185 -5.52 -10.60 -24.76
CA PRO A 185 -6.58 -10.64 -23.76
C PRO A 185 -6.68 -9.30 -23.00
N ASN A 186 -7.87 -8.95 -22.55
CA ASN A 186 -8.02 -7.91 -21.52
C ASN A 186 -7.37 -8.38 -20.22
N VAL A 187 -6.72 -7.47 -19.49
CA VAL A 187 -6.03 -7.78 -18.24
C VAL A 187 -6.62 -6.94 -17.12
N ILE A 188 -7.15 -7.59 -16.11
CA ILE A 188 -7.79 -6.95 -14.96
C ILE A 188 -7.04 -7.32 -13.69
N PHE A 189 -6.56 -6.32 -12.96
CA PHE A 189 -6.04 -6.46 -11.60
C PHE A 189 -7.06 -5.90 -10.62
N ILE A 190 -7.53 -6.72 -9.69
CA ILE A 190 -8.34 -6.31 -8.55
C ILE A 190 -7.50 -6.50 -7.29
N MET A 191 -7.04 -5.38 -6.75
CA MET A 191 -6.47 -5.33 -5.41
C MET A 191 -7.60 -5.04 -4.42
N SER A 192 -8.00 -6.08 -3.68
CA SER A 192 -9.14 -6.02 -2.78
C SER A 192 -8.72 -5.56 -1.40
N GLU A 193 -9.29 -4.45 -0.95
CA GLU A 193 -9.06 -3.86 0.37
C GLU A 193 -9.26 -4.89 1.48
N SER A 194 -8.20 -5.13 2.24
CA SER A 194 -8.17 -6.00 3.42
C SER A 194 -8.73 -7.43 3.21
N PHE A 195 -8.86 -7.91 1.97
CA PHE A 195 -9.36 -9.27 1.72
C PHE A 195 -8.29 -10.31 2.06
N SER A 196 -8.49 -11.07 3.13
CA SER A 196 -7.53 -12.07 3.62
C SER A 196 -8.21 -13.37 4.01
N ASP A 197 -7.51 -14.49 3.79
CA ASP A 197 -8.02 -15.83 4.13
C ASP A 197 -7.69 -16.17 5.58
N PHE A 198 -8.65 -15.96 6.48
CA PHE A 198 -8.51 -16.22 7.90
C PHE A 198 -8.50 -17.72 8.25
N ARG A 199 -8.71 -18.62 7.29
CA ARG A 199 -8.59 -20.07 7.49
C ARG A 199 -7.15 -20.53 7.75
N VAL A 200 -6.17 -19.64 7.57
CA VAL A 200 -4.78 -19.89 7.97
C VAL A 200 -4.60 -19.99 9.49
N PHE A 201 -5.57 -19.55 10.26
CA PHE A 201 -5.56 -19.64 11.73
C PHE A 201 -6.32 -20.88 12.20
N ASP A 202 -5.61 -21.94 12.57
CA ASP A 202 -6.20 -23.22 12.99
C ASP A 202 -7.15 -23.10 14.20
N SER A 203 -6.98 -22.06 15.02
CA SER A 203 -7.83 -21.79 16.18
C SER A 203 -9.23 -21.28 15.81
N LEU A 204 -9.44 -20.89 14.56
CA LEU A 204 -10.67 -20.26 14.10
C LEU A 204 -11.50 -21.24 13.25
N ASN A 205 -12.69 -21.56 13.71
CA ASN A 205 -13.64 -22.33 12.92
C ASN A 205 -14.48 -21.38 12.07
N ILE A 206 -14.07 -21.17 10.81
CA ILE A 206 -14.76 -20.29 9.87
C ILE A 206 -15.85 -21.06 9.14
N ASP A 207 -17.05 -20.46 9.05
CA ASP A 207 -18.13 -20.97 8.20
C ASP A 207 -17.65 -21.05 6.75
N GLY A 208 -17.74 -22.25 6.13
CA GLY A 208 -17.31 -22.49 4.75
C GLY A 208 -18.02 -21.62 3.71
N ASP A 209 -19.18 -21.04 4.05
CA ASP A 209 -19.93 -20.15 3.17
C ASP A 209 -19.26 -18.76 2.99
N ILE A 210 -18.36 -18.35 3.90
CA ILE A 210 -17.68 -17.03 3.82
C ILE A 210 -16.81 -16.93 2.59
N TYR A 211 -16.06 -17.96 2.26
CA TYR A 211 -15.12 -17.96 1.13
C TYR A 211 -15.66 -18.77 -0.08
N SER A 212 -16.93 -19.20 -0.07
CA SER A 212 -17.46 -20.09 -1.10
C SER A 212 -17.36 -19.54 -2.53
N GLY A 213 -17.58 -18.25 -2.72
CA GLY A 213 -17.42 -17.60 -4.01
C GLY A 213 -15.97 -17.51 -4.45
N PHE A 214 -15.07 -17.11 -3.53
CA PHE A 214 -13.63 -17.10 -3.77
C PHE A 214 -13.10 -18.50 -4.11
N ASP A 215 -13.51 -19.53 -3.36
CA ASP A 215 -13.08 -20.91 -3.58
C ASP A 215 -13.57 -21.45 -4.93
N GLN A 216 -14.75 -21.06 -5.38
CA GLN A 216 -15.24 -21.42 -6.72
C GLN A 216 -14.31 -20.85 -7.79
N VAL A 217 -14.00 -19.56 -7.73
CA VAL A 217 -13.09 -18.91 -8.69
C VAL A 217 -11.69 -19.50 -8.60
N ALA A 218 -11.20 -19.76 -7.40
CA ALA A 218 -9.92 -20.41 -7.13
C ALA A 218 -9.83 -21.81 -7.76
N SER A 219 -10.92 -22.57 -7.73
CA SER A 219 -10.97 -23.92 -8.34
C SER A 219 -10.91 -23.92 -9.87
N GLU A 220 -11.21 -22.79 -10.49
CA GLU A 220 -11.22 -22.61 -11.96
C GLU A 220 -9.96 -21.89 -12.48
N GLY A 221 -9.10 -21.39 -11.60
CA GLY A 221 -7.90 -20.63 -11.93
C GLY A 221 -6.64 -21.18 -11.26
N TYR A 222 -5.57 -20.40 -11.35
CA TYR A 222 -4.35 -20.60 -10.58
C TYR A 222 -4.45 -19.88 -9.23
N VAL A 223 -4.06 -20.55 -8.16
CA VAL A 223 -3.97 -19.98 -6.83
C VAL A 223 -2.53 -20.00 -6.36
N GLY A 224 -1.98 -18.83 -6.03
CA GLY A 224 -0.67 -18.70 -5.43
C GLY A 224 -0.71 -17.99 -4.07
N ASN A 225 0.40 -18.01 -3.38
CA ASN A 225 0.62 -17.21 -2.20
C ASN A 225 1.59 -16.06 -2.52
N CYS A 226 1.32 -14.87 -2.02
CA CYS A 226 2.25 -13.75 -2.12
C CYS A 226 2.47 -13.08 -0.78
N VAL A 227 3.68 -12.58 -0.57
CA VAL A 227 3.99 -11.74 0.58
C VAL A 227 3.81 -10.30 0.19
N VAL A 228 2.95 -9.61 0.94
CA VAL A 228 2.68 -8.18 0.79
C VAL A 228 3.58 -7.36 1.73
N PRO A 229 3.91 -6.10 1.39
CA PRO A 229 4.89 -5.33 2.14
C PRO A 229 4.36 -4.72 3.43
N THR A 230 3.08 -4.92 3.76
CA THR A 230 2.44 -4.22 4.87
C THR A 230 1.35 -5.05 5.53
N PHE A 231 0.97 -4.61 6.74
CA PHE A 231 -0.09 -5.17 7.56
C PHE A 231 -0.97 -4.06 8.13
N GLY A 232 -2.28 -4.28 8.13
CA GLY A 232 -3.24 -3.45 8.85
C GLY A 232 -3.50 -2.06 8.25
N GLY A 233 -2.97 -1.78 7.07
CA GLY A 233 -3.06 -0.50 6.40
C GLY A 233 -1.89 -0.25 5.46
N TYR A 234 -1.70 1.01 5.06
CA TYR A 234 -0.68 1.38 4.06
C TYR A 234 -0.89 0.69 2.71
N THR A 235 -2.14 0.56 2.28
CA THR A 235 -2.60 0.04 0.97
C THR A 235 -1.72 0.49 -0.19
N THR A 236 -1.28 1.76 -0.15
CA THR A 236 -0.40 2.35 -1.17
C THR A 236 0.94 1.63 -1.35
N ARG A 237 1.43 0.88 -0.35
CA ARG A 237 2.67 0.11 -0.49
C ARG A 237 2.47 -1.11 -1.38
N THR A 238 1.41 -1.88 -1.15
CA THR A 238 1.05 -3.02 -2.02
C THR A 238 0.65 -2.53 -3.41
N GLU A 239 -0.07 -1.41 -3.49
CA GLU A 239 -0.44 -0.76 -4.76
C GLU A 239 0.80 -0.32 -5.54
N PHE A 240 1.83 0.24 -4.87
CA PHE A 240 3.11 0.57 -5.48
C PHE A 240 3.78 -0.68 -6.07
N GLU A 241 3.87 -1.76 -5.29
CA GLU A 241 4.50 -3.02 -5.72
C GLU A 241 3.82 -3.61 -6.96
N LEU A 242 2.49 -3.65 -6.98
CA LEU A 242 1.73 -4.19 -8.12
C LEU A 242 1.77 -3.28 -9.35
N LEU A 243 1.83 -1.95 -9.16
CA LEU A 243 1.84 -0.99 -10.27
C LEU A 243 3.23 -0.72 -10.86
N THR A 244 4.29 -0.97 -10.11
CA THR A 244 5.67 -0.75 -10.58
C THR A 244 6.45 -2.04 -10.83
N GLY A 245 6.02 -3.15 -10.23
CA GLY A 245 6.78 -4.39 -10.20
C GLY A 245 8.08 -4.28 -9.39
N LEU A 246 8.16 -3.35 -8.43
CA LEU A 246 9.36 -3.05 -7.65
C LEU A 246 9.09 -3.17 -6.15
N PRO A 247 10.03 -3.72 -5.36
CA PRO A 247 9.83 -3.90 -3.92
C PRO A 247 9.95 -2.59 -3.14
N THR A 248 8.97 -2.31 -2.29
CA THR A 248 9.02 -1.18 -1.34
C THR A 248 10.15 -1.34 -0.32
N TYR A 249 10.55 -2.57 -0.01
CA TYR A 249 11.65 -2.86 0.91
C TYR A 249 12.97 -2.27 0.45
N ALA A 250 13.23 -2.22 -0.86
CA ALA A 250 14.45 -1.65 -1.43
C ALA A 250 14.61 -0.15 -1.14
N ILE A 251 13.52 0.59 -1.01
CA ILE A 251 13.52 2.04 -0.77
C ILE A 251 13.29 2.43 0.68
N ASN A 252 12.71 1.55 1.50
CA ASN A 252 12.48 1.70 2.94
C ASN A 252 12.14 3.14 3.38
N THR A 253 11.14 3.75 2.76
CA THR A 253 10.70 5.11 3.06
C THR A 253 9.42 5.11 3.90
N PRO A 254 9.27 6.02 4.88
CA PRO A 254 8.04 6.19 5.65
C PRO A 254 6.93 6.83 4.84
N SER A 255 7.27 7.56 3.77
CA SER A 255 6.31 8.24 2.91
C SER A 255 5.55 7.25 2.02
N VAL A 256 4.50 7.74 1.38
CA VAL A 256 3.82 7.02 0.30
C VAL A 256 4.84 6.81 -0.83
N PRO A 257 5.23 5.57 -1.16
CA PRO A 257 6.35 5.32 -2.10
C PRO A 257 6.16 6.00 -3.45
N GLN A 258 4.92 6.12 -3.90
CA GLN A 258 4.55 6.78 -5.14
C GLN A 258 5.02 8.25 -5.21
N ASN A 259 5.16 8.92 -4.07
CA ASN A 259 5.63 10.32 -4.04
C ASN A 259 7.09 10.47 -4.49
N LEU A 260 7.90 9.43 -4.37
CA LEU A 260 9.28 9.44 -4.85
C LEU A 260 9.35 9.50 -6.37
N LEU A 261 8.41 8.84 -7.05
CA LEU A 261 8.33 8.81 -8.50
C LEU A 261 7.98 10.17 -9.13
N LYS A 262 7.36 11.09 -8.37
CA LYS A 262 7.06 12.46 -8.87
C LYS A 262 8.28 13.24 -9.35
N LYS A 263 9.47 12.86 -8.91
CA LYS A 263 10.72 13.53 -9.26
C LYS A 263 11.36 12.95 -10.53
N GLN A 264 10.83 11.84 -11.05
CA GLN A 264 11.35 11.21 -12.25
C GLN A 264 10.78 11.88 -13.50
N GLU A 265 11.62 12.13 -14.50
CA GLU A 265 11.19 12.66 -15.80
C GLU A 265 10.37 11.62 -16.58
N THR A 266 10.69 10.36 -16.39
CA THR A 266 10.00 9.21 -16.99
C THR A 266 9.68 8.21 -15.89
N ILE A 267 8.41 7.91 -15.72
CA ILE A 267 7.95 6.91 -14.75
C ILE A 267 7.67 5.61 -15.52
N ASP A 268 8.42 4.56 -15.21
CA ASP A 268 8.23 3.23 -15.78
C ASP A 268 7.36 2.39 -14.86
N THR A 269 6.16 2.08 -15.33
CA THR A 269 5.12 1.37 -14.57
C THR A 269 4.54 0.22 -15.38
N ILE A 270 3.86 -0.70 -14.72
CA ILE A 270 3.11 -1.78 -15.37
C ILE A 270 2.03 -1.23 -16.31
N PRO A 271 1.22 -0.20 -15.95
CA PRO A 271 0.31 0.44 -16.89
C PRO A 271 1.02 0.98 -18.16
N LYS A 272 2.20 1.60 -18.00
CA LYS A 272 2.99 2.07 -19.14
C LYS A 272 3.45 0.93 -20.04
N TYR A 273 3.85 -0.19 -19.46
CA TYR A 273 4.22 -1.39 -20.21
C TYR A 273 3.05 -1.87 -21.07
N PHE A 274 1.86 -2.04 -20.49
CA PHE A 274 0.65 -2.42 -21.23
C PHE A 274 0.25 -1.38 -22.29
N LYS A 275 0.35 -0.10 -21.98
CA LYS A 275 0.09 0.97 -22.93
C LYS A 275 1.02 0.90 -24.14
N ASN A 276 2.30 0.60 -23.94
CA ASN A 276 3.26 0.40 -25.03
C ASN A 276 2.94 -0.82 -25.89
N LEU A 277 2.25 -1.81 -25.34
CA LEU A 277 1.69 -2.94 -26.07
C LEU A 277 0.36 -2.60 -26.80
N GLY A 278 -0.15 -1.38 -26.68
CA GLY A 278 -1.39 -0.93 -27.34
C GLY A 278 -2.67 -1.22 -26.56
N TYR A 279 -2.58 -1.37 -25.24
CA TYR A 279 -3.75 -1.46 -24.36
C TYR A 279 -4.28 -0.06 -24.02
N SER A 280 -5.59 0.07 -23.89
CA SER A 280 -6.23 1.15 -23.14
C SER A 280 -6.04 0.90 -21.64
N THR A 281 -5.63 1.92 -20.88
CA THR A 281 -5.26 1.75 -19.47
C THR A 281 -6.21 2.50 -18.54
N THR A 282 -6.78 1.80 -17.55
CA THR A 282 -7.78 2.36 -16.64
C THR A 282 -7.47 2.04 -15.18
N TYR A 283 -7.55 3.06 -14.32
CA TYR A 283 -7.49 2.93 -12.87
C TYR A 283 -8.87 3.21 -12.26
N ILE A 284 -9.26 2.39 -11.28
CA ILE A 284 -10.55 2.53 -10.57
C ILE A 284 -10.30 2.48 -9.06
N HIS A 285 -10.79 3.48 -8.33
CA HIS A 285 -10.78 3.49 -6.86
C HIS A 285 -12.04 4.18 -6.31
N PRO A 286 -12.94 3.47 -5.63
CA PRO A 286 -14.25 3.99 -5.23
C PRO A 286 -14.17 4.89 -3.99
N PHE A 287 -13.18 5.79 -3.94
CA PHE A 287 -12.97 6.74 -2.88
C PHE A 287 -12.41 8.06 -3.43
N SER A 288 -12.17 9.04 -2.52
CA SER A 288 -11.71 10.37 -2.89
C SER A 288 -10.40 10.34 -3.68
N LYS A 289 -10.41 10.96 -4.86
CA LYS A 289 -9.25 11.12 -5.74
C LYS A 289 -8.09 11.88 -5.10
N SER A 290 -8.40 12.74 -4.12
CA SER A 290 -7.41 13.51 -3.38
C SER A 290 -6.72 12.70 -2.28
N PHE A 291 -7.30 11.56 -1.88
CA PHE A 291 -6.70 10.70 -0.87
C PHE A 291 -5.43 10.05 -1.42
N TYR A 292 -4.30 10.26 -0.74
CA TYR A 292 -2.95 9.94 -1.20
C TYR A 292 -2.55 10.65 -2.52
N ASP A 293 -3.27 11.72 -2.93
CA ASP A 293 -3.01 12.46 -4.16
C ASP A 293 -3.06 11.56 -5.42
N ARG A 294 -3.95 10.55 -5.40
CA ARG A 294 -4.03 9.53 -6.46
C ARG A 294 -4.33 10.10 -7.83
N GLU A 295 -5.20 11.11 -7.95
CA GLU A 295 -5.49 11.74 -9.24
C GLU A 295 -4.22 12.28 -9.90
N THR A 296 -3.41 13.02 -9.14
CA THR A 296 -2.14 13.59 -9.65
C THR A 296 -1.12 12.49 -9.95
N LEU A 297 -0.95 11.54 -9.03
CA LEU A 297 0.06 10.49 -9.16
C LEU A 297 -0.24 9.55 -10.32
N TYR A 298 -1.46 9.05 -10.41
CA TYR A 298 -1.80 8.02 -11.39
C TYR A 298 -2.04 8.55 -12.80
N SER A 299 -2.31 9.86 -12.94
CA SER A 299 -2.20 10.50 -14.25
C SER A 299 -0.77 10.42 -14.84
N GLN A 300 0.25 10.33 -13.96
CA GLN A 300 1.65 10.18 -14.36
C GLN A 300 2.06 8.71 -14.60
N TYR A 301 1.25 7.74 -14.15
CA TYR A 301 1.51 6.30 -14.30
C TYR A 301 1.08 5.72 -15.65
N SER A 302 0.71 6.58 -16.59
CA SER A 302 0.25 6.23 -17.94
C SER A 302 -1.13 5.60 -18.00
N PHE A 303 -1.99 5.84 -17.02
CA PHE A 303 -3.40 5.53 -17.14
C PHE A 303 -4.10 6.55 -18.05
N ASP A 304 -4.91 6.06 -18.97
CA ASP A 304 -5.74 6.88 -19.86
C ASP A 304 -7.01 7.36 -19.16
N ASN A 305 -7.56 6.53 -18.28
CA ASN A 305 -8.79 6.81 -17.56
C ASN A 305 -8.60 6.59 -16.05
N LEU A 306 -9.16 7.52 -15.26
CA LEU A 306 -9.17 7.44 -13.80
C LEU A 306 -10.60 7.58 -13.29
N TYR A 307 -11.11 6.57 -12.59
CA TYR A 307 -12.44 6.57 -11.98
C TYR A 307 -12.31 6.56 -10.45
N PHE A 308 -12.98 7.54 -9.81
CA PHE A 308 -13.05 7.73 -8.37
C PHE A 308 -14.51 7.79 -7.92
N ASP A 309 -14.77 7.99 -6.63
CA ASP A 309 -16.12 8.04 -6.07
C ASP A 309 -17.02 9.11 -6.74
N ASP A 310 -16.42 10.20 -7.25
CA ASP A 310 -17.15 11.34 -7.83
C ASP A 310 -17.37 11.25 -9.34
N ASN A 311 -16.78 10.27 -10.04
CA ASN A 311 -16.87 10.18 -11.50
C ASN A 311 -17.10 8.76 -12.05
N MET A 312 -17.49 7.80 -11.22
CA MET A 312 -17.94 6.47 -11.70
C MET A 312 -19.13 6.64 -12.64
N THR A 313 -19.16 5.85 -13.72
CA THR A 313 -20.18 5.94 -14.79
C THR A 313 -21.35 4.99 -14.60
N VAL A 314 -21.31 4.17 -13.56
CA VAL A 314 -22.34 3.22 -13.18
C VAL A 314 -23.07 3.68 -11.92
N GLU A 315 -24.27 3.15 -11.67
CA GLU A 315 -24.94 3.32 -10.40
C GLU A 315 -24.12 2.64 -9.31
N THR A 316 -23.84 3.36 -8.21
CA THR A 316 -23.04 2.86 -7.10
C THR A 316 -23.92 2.56 -5.88
N ASN A 317 -23.76 1.38 -5.32
CA ASN A 317 -24.31 0.98 -4.04
C ASN A 317 -23.24 1.06 -2.96
N THR A 318 -23.64 1.18 -1.73
CA THR A 318 -22.74 1.15 -0.58
C THR A 318 -22.96 -0.12 0.23
N PHE A 319 -21.86 -0.75 0.62
CA PHE A 319 -21.86 -1.72 1.70
C PHE A 319 -21.36 -1.01 2.95
N ARG A 320 -22.23 -0.87 3.93
CA ARG A 320 -21.94 -0.08 5.13
C ARG A 320 -21.56 1.37 4.79
N ARG A 321 -20.29 1.72 4.88
CA ARG A 321 -19.79 3.10 4.71
C ARG A 321 -19.21 3.39 3.34
N TYR A 322 -18.83 2.35 2.59
CA TYR A 322 -18.05 2.48 1.37
C TYR A 322 -18.81 1.97 0.17
N ILE A 323 -18.46 2.46 -0.99
CA ILE A 323 -18.96 1.93 -2.26
C ILE A 323 -18.60 0.44 -2.32
N SER A 324 -19.58 -0.39 -2.70
CA SER A 324 -19.47 -1.84 -2.72
C SER A 324 -18.50 -2.33 -3.80
N ASP A 325 -17.93 -3.51 -3.58
CA ASP A 325 -17.10 -4.21 -4.58
C ASP A 325 -17.92 -4.56 -5.82
N GLU A 326 -19.21 -4.91 -5.67
CA GLU A 326 -20.16 -5.05 -6.79
C GLU A 326 -20.16 -3.81 -7.70
N SER A 327 -20.21 -2.61 -7.12
CA SER A 327 -20.19 -1.36 -7.89
C SER A 327 -18.88 -1.17 -8.66
N VAL A 328 -17.74 -1.52 -8.04
CA VAL A 328 -16.42 -1.50 -8.70
C VAL A 328 -16.39 -2.49 -9.87
N PHE A 329 -16.89 -3.71 -9.66
CA PHE A 329 -16.94 -4.73 -10.71
C PHE A 329 -17.90 -4.32 -11.85
N ASN A 330 -18.99 -3.63 -11.55
CA ASN A 330 -19.87 -3.06 -12.57
C ASN A 330 -19.19 -1.92 -13.35
N GLN A 331 -18.34 -1.12 -12.70
CA GLN A 331 -17.51 -0.13 -13.42
C GLN A 331 -16.50 -0.81 -14.35
N ILE A 332 -15.86 -1.90 -13.93
CA ILE A 332 -14.97 -2.71 -14.79
C ILE A 332 -15.74 -3.24 -16.00
N LYS A 333 -16.93 -3.82 -15.79
CA LYS A 333 -17.81 -4.29 -16.90
C LYS A 333 -18.16 -3.16 -17.87
N SER A 334 -18.37 -1.94 -17.36
CA SER A 334 -18.65 -0.77 -18.22
C SER A 334 -17.44 -0.38 -19.06
N VAL A 335 -16.23 -0.40 -18.48
CA VAL A 335 -14.98 -0.13 -19.21
C VAL A 335 -14.76 -1.15 -20.30
N LEU A 336 -14.84 -2.44 -19.99
CA LEU A 336 -14.68 -3.52 -20.97
C LEU A 336 -15.65 -3.40 -22.16
N LYS A 337 -16.93 -3.07 -21.90
CA LYS A 337 -17.95 -2.92 -22.95
C LYS A 337 -17.76 -1.69 -23.83
N SER A 338 -17.04 -0.68 -23.37
CA SER A 338 -16.86 0.59 -24.07
C SER A 338 -15.50 0.75 -24.75
N SER A 339 -14.59 -0.20 -24.57
CA SER A 339 -13.26 -0.17 -25.19
C SER A 339 -13.28 -0.93 -26.51
N ASP A 340 -12.70 -0.34 -27.55
CA ASP A 340 -12.43 -1.01 -28.82
C ASP A 340 -11.03 -1.67 -28.84
N ASP A 341 -10.16 -1.28 -27.90
CA ASP A 341 -8.81 -1.80 -27.73
C ASP A 341 -8.76 -2.75 -26.52
N PRO A 342 -7.82 -3.71 -26.48
CA PRO A 342 -7.62 -4.52 -25.27
C PRO A 342 -7.36 -3.63 -24.07
N SER A 343 -7.97 -3.96 -22.93
CA SER A 343 -7.95 -3.13 -21.73
C SER A 343 -7.00 -3.69 -20.66
N TYR A 344 -6.16 -2.81 -20.11
CA TYR A 344 -5.50 -3.04 -18.83
C TYR A 344 -6.23 -2.24 -17.75
N ILE A 345 -6.84 -2.92 -16.80
CA ILE A 345 -7.63 -2.30 -15.72
C ILE A 345 -7.00 -2.64 -14.38
N PHE A 346 -6.69 -1.63 -13.57
CA PHE A 346 -6.28 -1.81 -12.18
C PHE A 346 -7.32 -1.19 -11.25
N ALA A 347 -7.94 -2.01 -10.42
CA ALA A 347 -8.95 -1.58 -9.47
C ALA A 347 -8.47 -1.82 -8.03
N THR A 348 -8.47 -0.77 -7.20
CA THR A 348 -8.28 -0.85 -5.75
C THR A 348 -9.62 -0.67 -5.08
N THR A 349 -10.17 -1.69 -4.41
CA THR A 349 -11.48 -1.59 -3.77
C THR A 349 -11.43 -0.88 -2.42
N MET A 350 -12.58 -0.71 -1.76
CA MET A 350 -12.66 0.02 -0.49
C MET A 350 -13.66 -0.60 0.51
N GLN A 351 -14.48 -1.56 0.07
CA GLN A 351 -15.61 -2.08 0.84
C GLN A 351 -15.21 -2.59 2.23
N ASN A 352 -14.10 -3.30 2.32
CA ASN A 352 -13.63 -3.94 3.55
C ASN A 352 -12.69 -3.06 4.38
N HIS A 353 -12.63 -1.75 4.10
CA HIS A 353 -11.84 -0.83 4.92
C HIS A 353 -12.46 -0.65 6.31
N GLN A 354 -11.62 -0.60 7.33
CA GLN A 354 -12.03 -0.31 8.70
C GLN A 354 -12.81 1.04 8.80
N PRO A 355 -13.62 1.26 9.85
CA PRO A 355 -13.77 0.47 11.06
C PRO A 355 -14.75 -0.71 10.91
N TYR A 356 -14.46 -1.80 11.61
CA TYR A 356 -15.27 -3.03 11.57
C TYR A 356 -16.29 -3.09 12.70
N TYR A 357 -17.05 -2.02 12.91
CA TYR A 357 -18.15 -1.96 13.87
C TYR A 357 -19.17 -0.90 13.46
N GLU A 358 -20.42 -1.08 13.84
CA GLU A 358 -21.40 -0.04 13.80
C GLU A 358 -21.33 0.81 15.06
N GLU A 359 -21.50 2.13 14.93
CA GLU A 359 -21.42 3.08 16.05
C GLU A 359 -22.41 2.80 17.19
N THR A 360 -23.43 1.99 16.93
CA THR A 360 -24.52 1.67 17.87
C THR A 360 -24.32 0.34 18.59
N ALA A 361 -23.38 -0.49 18.18
CA ALA A 361 -23.16 -1.82 18.74
C ALA A 361 -21.97 -1.80 19.73
N GLU A 362 -22.22 -1.47 21.00
CA GLU A 362 -21.23 -1.73 22.06
C GLU A 362 -20.99 -3.24 22.14
N GLY A 363 -19.73 -3.67 21.97
CA GLY A 363 -19.31 -5.07 22.08
C GLY A 363 -19.48 -5.91 20.81
N ALA A 364 -19.61 -5.29 19.64
CA ALA A 364 -19.58 -6.02 18.38
C ALA A 364 -18.20 -6.68 18.17
N ASP A 365 -18.18 -7.98 17.90
CA ASP A 365 -16.98 -8.71 17.50
C ASP A 365 -16.52 -8.21 16.12
N GLN A 366 -15.41 -7.49 16.10
CA GLN A 366 -14.85 -6.88 14.88
C GLN A 366 -14.53 -7.92 13.82
N LEU A 367 -14.04 -9.10 14.23
CA LEU A 367 -13.72 -10.20 13.32
C LEU A 367 -14.97 -10.70 12.58
N SER A 368 -16.04 -11.00 13.32
CA SER A 368 -17.31 -11.43 12.70
C SER A 368 -17.87 -10.37 11.75
N TYR A 369 -17.76 -9.11 12.13
CA TYR A 369 -18.21 -8.00 11.29
C TYR A 369 -17.36 -7.89 10.00
N TYR A 370 -16.05 -8.01 10.12
CA TYR A 370 -15.13 -8.03 8.98
C TYR A 370 -15.44 -9.22 8.05
N LEU A 371 -15.58 -10.42 8.57
CA LEU A 371 -15.84 -11.65 7.80
C LEU A 371 -17.14 -11.58 6.99
N GLN A 372 -18.15 -10.83 7.44
CA GLN A 372 -19.33 -10.56 6.63
C GLN A 372 -18.98 -9.75 5.35
N GLY A 373 -18.10 -8.76 5.46
CA GLY A 373 -17.62 -8.03 4.28
C GLY A 373 -16.83 -8.91 3.32
N VAL A 374 -15.96 -9.78 3.85
CA VAL A 374 -15.24 -10.79 3.06
C VAL A 374 -16.19 -11.72 2.31
N LYS A 375 -17.29 -12.14 2.96
CA LYS A 375 -18.32 -12.97 2.33
C LYS A 375 -18.97 -12.26 1.15
N GLU A 376 -19.33 -10.99 1.29
CA GLU A 376 -19.92 -10.21 0.20
C GLU A 376 -18.93 -10.08 -0.96
N THR A 377 -17.68 -9.66 -0.70
CA THR A 377 -16.63 -9.61 -1.74
C THR A 377 -16.44 -10.96 -2.44
N SER A 378 -16.43 -12.06 -1.67
CA SER A 378 -16.32 -13.43 -2.19
C SER A 378 -17.46 -13.77 -3.15
N ASN A 379 -18.69 -13.40 -2.82
CA ASN A 379 -19.87 -13.60 -3.67
C ASN A 379 -19.82 -12.70 -4.91
N ASP A 380 -19.48 -11.43 -4.74
CA ASP A 380 -19.37 -10.46 -5.85
C ASP A 380 -18.31 -10.90 -6.86
N LEU A 381 -17.17 -11.44 -6.39
CA LEU A 381 -16.12 -11.99 -7.24
C LEU A 381 -16.64 -13.16 -8.11
N ARG A 382 -17.39 -14.08 -7.49
CA ARG A 382 -18.05 -15.19 -8.22
C ARG A 382 -19.01 -14.68 -9.29
N GLU A 383 -19.89 -13.73 -8.94
CA GLU A 383 -20.86 -13.19 -9.89
C GLU A 383 -20.15 -12.42 -11.02
N PHE A 384 -19.05 -11.74 -10.71
CA PHE A 384 -18.24 -11.07 -11.70
C PHE A 384 -17.57 -12.07 -12.67
N THR A 385 -16.96 -13.13 -12.16
CA THR A 385 -16.34 -14.16 -13.00
C THR A 385 -17.38 -14.95 -13.81
N ASN A 386 -18.58 -15.20 -13.27
CA ASN A 386 -19.67 -15.78 -14.03
C ASN A 386 -20.08 -14.88 -15.21
N TRP A 387 -20.12 -13.56 -15.01
CA TRP A 387 -20.37 -12.64 -16.12
C TRP A 387 -19.21 -12.65 -17.14
N LEU A 388 -17.94 -12.71 -16.69
CA LEU A 388 -16.77 -12.78 -17.58
C LEU A 388 -16.76 -14.06 -18.43
N LYS A 389 -17.32 -15.18 -17.96
CA LYS A 389 -17.45 -16.43 -18.74
C LYS A 389 -18.33 -16.25 -20.00
N ASP A 390 -19.31 -15.35 -19.91
CA ASP A 390 -20.23 -15.03 -20.99
C ASP A 390 -19.79 -13.80 -21.83
N PHE A 391 -18.62 -13.21 -21.50
CA PHE A 391 -18.06 -12.08 -22.23
C PHE A 391 -17.31 -12.59 -23.48
N ASP A 392 -17.56 -11.95 -24.61
CA ASP A 392 -17.09 -12.44 -25.93
C ASP A 392 -15.57 -12.30 -26.15
N GLU A 393 -14.88 -11.52 -25.32
CA GLU A 393 -13.44 -11.28 -25.43
C GLU A 393 -12.65 -12.07 -24.37
N ASP A 394 -11.40 -12.38 -24.72
CA ASP A 394 -10.48 -13.03 -23.80
C ASP A 394 -10.12 -12.10 -22.63
N VAL A 395 -10.16 -12.61 -21.40
CA VAL A 395 -9.88 -11.88 -20.17
C VAL A 395 -8.97 -12.69 -19.26
N ILE A 396 -7.95 -12.05 -18.73
CA ILE A 396 -7.16 -12.49 -17.56
C ILE A 396 -7.55 -11.62 -16.36
N LEU A 397 -7.95 -12.25 -15.27
CA LEU A 397 -8.30 -11.62 -14.02
C LEU A 397 -7.30 -12.00 -12.93
N VAL A 398 -6.67 -11.01 -12.31
CA VAL A 398 -5.88 -11.15 -11.09
C VAL A 398 -6.69 -10.60 -9.93
N PHE A 399 -6.85 -11.39 -8.87
CA PHE A 399 -7.48 -10.96 -7.62
C PHE A 399 -6.51 -11.22 -6.46
N VAL A 400 -6.21 -10.18 -5.67
CA VAL A 400 -5.29 -10.25 -4.54
C VAL A 400 -5.72 -9.29 -3.43
N GLY A 401 -5.59 -9.69 -2.16
CA GLY A 401 -5.74 -8.78 -1.04
C GLY A 401 -4.50 -7.90 -0.85
N ASP A 402 -4.68 -6.66 -0.42
CA ASP A 402 -3.57 -5.72 -0.22
C ASP A 402 -2.83 -5.96 1.11
N HIS A 403 -3.52 -6.34 2.17
CA HIS A 403 -2.98 -6.69 3.49
C HIS A 403 -4.06 -7.34 4.37
N PHE A 404 -3.65 -7.96 5.47
CA PHE A 404 -4.57 -8.34 6.53
C PHE A 404 -5.19 -7.11 7.21
N PRO A 405 -6.45 -7.19 7.68
CA PRO A 405 -7.11 -6.08 8.37
C PRO A 405 -6.44 -5.76 9.70
N PHE A 406 -6.49 -4.51 10.12
CA PHE A 406 -6.17 -4.12 11.49
C PHE A 406 -7.46 -4.06 12.32
N PHE A 407 -7.45 -4.72 13.47
CA PHE A 407 -8.52 -4.61 14.47
C PHE A 407 -8.08 -3.69 15.60
N THR A 408 -8.99 -2.94 16.18
CA THR A 408 -8.63 -2.05 17.29
C THR A 408 -8.12 -2.87 18.48
N PRO A 409 -7.16 -2.35 19.26
CA PRO A 409 -6.55 -3.10 20.36
C PRO A 409 -7.53 -3.63 21.41
N ASP A 410 -8.69 -2.98 21.54
CA ASP A 410 -9.72 -3.38 22.51
C ASP A 410 -10.26 -4.80 22.24
N ASP A 411 -10.12 -5.35 21.03
CA ASP A 411 -10.65 -6.67 20.64
C ASP A 411 -9.60 -7.78 20.64
N ASP A 412 -8.31 -7.42 20.65
CA ASP A 412 -7.17 -8.34 20.76
C ASP A 412 -7.24 -9.58 19.83
N VAL A 413 -7.76 -9.39 18.61
CA VAL A 413 -8.10 -10.47 17.67
C VAL A 413 -6.89 -11.34 17.37
N TYR A 414 -5.76 -10.76 16.97
CA TYR A 414 -4.60 -11.53 16.52
C TYR A 414 -3.94 -12.33 17.64
N ASN A 415 -3.86 -11.80 18.87
CA ASN A 415 -3.36 -12.56 20.01
C ASN A 415 -4.29 -13.75 20.33
N ARG A 416 -5.62 -13.54 20.24
CA ARG A 416 -6.60 -14.65 20.39
C ARG A 416 -6.46 -15.72 19.30
N LEU A 417 -6.00 -15.34 18.11
CA LEU A 417 -5.72 -16.25 17.01
C LEU A 417 -4.34 -16.91 17.10
N GLY A 418 -3.53 -16.55 18.10
CA GLY A 418 -2.21 -17.13 18.33
C GLY A 418 -1.11 -16.53 17.46
N VAL A 419 -1.32 -15.35 16.90
CA VAL A 419 -0.24 -14.61 16.19
C VAL A 419 0.78 -14.13 17.21
N SER A 420 2.04 -14.37 16.91
CA SER A 420 3.20 -14.00 17.73
C SER A 420 4.39 -13.70 16.82
N ASP A 421 5.51 -13.27 17.37
CA ASP A 421 6.74 -13.02 16.62
C ASP A 421 7.25 -14.25 15.85
N THR A 422 6.90 -15.45 16.28
CA THR A 422 7.37 -16.70 15.65
C THR A 422 6.57 -17.14 14.44
N ASN A 423 5.42 -16.53 14.17
CA ASN A 423 4.54 -16.85 13.04
C ASN A 423 3.92 -15.60 12.41
N SER A 424 4.55 -14.44 12.63
CA SER A 424 4.07 -13.15 12.11
C SER A 424 4.01 -13.09 10.58
N GLU A 425 4.77 -13.94 9.87
CA GLU A 425 4.69 -14.04 8.42
C GLU A 425 3.28 -14.41 7.91
N LEU A 426 2.45 -15.07 8.73
CA LEU A 426 1.08 -15.42 8.34
C LEU A 426 0.23 -14.19 8.00
N ILE A 427 0.41 -13.08 8.73
CA ILE A 427 -0.36 -11.85 8.50
C ILE A 427 0.17 -10.97 7.37
N TYR A 428 1.25 -11.39 6.71
CA TYR A 428 1.79 -10.75 5.52
C TYR A 428 1.62 -11.62 4.27
N THR A 429 1.17 -12.85 4.42
CA THR A 429 0.99 -13.77 3.30
C THR A 429 -0.46 -13.75 2.83
N GLN A 430 -0.67 -13.27 1.61
CA GLN A 430 -1.97 -13.23 0.95
C GLN A 430 -2.09 -14.33 -0.10
N LYS A 431 -3.32 -14.82 -0.32
CA LYS A 431 -3.63 -15.60 -1.50
C LYS A 431 -3.93 -14.68 -2.67
N TYR A 432 -3.46 -15.06 -3.86
CA TYR A 432 -3.90 -14.43 -5.10
C TYR A 432 -4.42 -15.48 -6.06
N ILE A 433 -5.37 -15.05 -6.91
CA ILE A 433 -5.93 -15.87 -7.97
C ILE A 433 -5.55 -15.23 -9.31
N ILE A 434 -5.14 -16.05 -10.28
CA ILE A 434 -5.12 -15.68 -11.69
C ILE A 434 -6.11 -16.59 -12.40
N TRP A 435 -7.14 -15.98 -12.97
CA TRP A 435 -8.24 -16.67 -13.66
C TRP A 435 -8.39 -16.14 -15.08
N ASN A 436 -8.87 -16.96 -16.00
CA ASN A 436 -9.24 -16.50 -17.35
C ASN A 436 -10.49 -17.21 -17.86
N ASN A 437 -11.12 -16.63 -18.88
CA ASN A 437 -12.34 -17.17 -19.47
C ASN A 437 -12.11 -18.01 -20.74
N TYR A 438 -10.89 -18.20 -21.21
CA TYR A 438 -10.60 -18.83 -22.51
C TYR A 438 -9.72 -20.09 -22.45
N ASN A 439 -8.97 -20.30 -21.40
CA ASN A 439 -8.08 -21.44 -21.27
C ASN A 439 -8.18 -22.06 -19.86
N SER A 440 -8.89 -23.20 -19.75
CA SER A 440 -9.05 -23.90 -18.47
C SER A 440 -7.77 -24.56 -17.91
N ASN A 441 -6.67 -24.54 -18.67
CA ASN A 441 -5.43 -25.20 -18.33
C ASN A 441 -4.32 -24.25 -17.91
N ILE A 442 -4.63 -23.17 -17.16
CA ILE A 442 -3.59 -22.39 -16.50
C ILE A 442 -3.01 -23.24 -15.37
N LEU A 443 -2.20 -24.19 -15.72
CA LEU A 443 -1.37 -24.92 -14.76
C LEU A 443 -0.03 -24.18 -14.62
N TYR A 444 -0.06 -23.03 -13.94
CA TYR A 444 1.17 -22.53 -13.33
C TYR A 444 1.40 -23.41 -12.10
N ASN A 445 2.23 -24.41 -12.26
CA ASN A 445 2.42 -25.47 -11.26
C ASN A 445 3.60 -25.13 -10.34
N ASP A 446 3.72 -23.86 -9.92
CA ASP A 446 4.75 -23.44 -8.98
C ASP A 446 4.08 -23.09 -7.64
N ASP A 447 4.10 -24.04 -6.69
CA ASP A 447 3.61 -23.85 -5.31
C ASP A 447 4.44 -22.83 -4.51
N LYS A 448 5.36 -22.09 -5.16
CA LYS A 448 6.22 -21.13 -4.50
C LYS A 448 5.44 -19.89 -4.10
N THR A 449 5.66 -19.48 -2.85
CA THR A 449 5.28 -18.14 -2.41
C THR A 449 6.22 -17.11 -3.05
N ILE A 450 5.68 -16.03 -3.60
CA ILE A 450 6.45 -14.93 -4.20
C ILE A 450 6.16 -13.62 -3.46
N SER A 451 7.00 -12.61 -3.61
CA SER A 451 6.61 -11.25 -3.19
C SER A 451 5.59 -10.64 -4.16
N ALA A 452 4.68 -9.80 -3.65
CA ALA A 452 3.57 -9.26 -4.43
C ALA A 452 4.02 -8.51 -5.70
N PHE A 453 5.15 -7.81 -5.67
CA PHE A 453 5.69 -7.08 -6.82
C PHE A 453 6.06 -7.99 -8.01
N TYR A 454 6.12 -9.30 -7.83
CA TYR A 454 6.38 -10.24 -8.93
C TYR A 454 5.11 -10.68 -9.68
N ILE A 455 3.91 -10.51 -9.10
CA ILE A 455 2.65 -10.93 -9.75
C ILE A 455 2.51 -10.35 -11.17
N PRO A 456 2.80 -9.07 -11.44
CA PRO A 456 2.72 -8.52 -12.79
C PRO A 456 3.58 -9.27 -13.81
N TYR A 457 4.76 -9.77 -13.42
CA TYR A 457 5.65 -10.52 -14.33
C TYR A 457 5.10 -11.91 -14.65
N VAL A 458 4.41 -12.56 -13.71
CA VAL A 458 3.67 -13.81 -13.98
C VAL A 458 2.61 -13.58 -15.05
N VAL A 459 1.90 -12.45 -14.98
CA VAL A 459 0.86 -12.09 -15.97
C VAL A 459 1.47 -11.77 -17.33
N THR A 460 2.65 -11.12 -17.39
CA THR A 460 3.33 -10.85 -18.68
C THR A 460 3.73 -12.14 -19.42
N ASP A 461 4.06 -13.20 -18.68
CA ASP A 461 4.30 -14.52 -19.29
C ASP A 461 3.00 -15.10 -19.90
N MET A 462 1.85 -14.91 -19.22
CA MET A 462 0.58 -15.46 -19.66
C MET A 462 0.02 -14.78 -20.92
N ILE A 463 0.27 -13.48 -21.09
CA ILE A 463 -0.14 -12.76 -22.32
C ILE A 463 0.79 -13.06 -23.52
N GLY A 464 1.92 -13.74 -23.27
CA GLY A 464 2.87 -14.11 -24.31
C GLY A 464 3.56 -12.95 -25.00
N SER A 465 3.70 -11.80 -24.32
CA SER A 465 4.44 -10.66 -24.85
C SER A 465 5.94 -10.89 -24.84
N GLU A 466 6.64 -10.31 -25.80
CA GLU A 466 8.10 -10.29 -25.77
C GLU A 466 8.60 -9.55 -24.51
N ASP A 467 9.57 -10.15 -23.84
CA ASP A 467 10.20 -9.53 -22.68
C ASP A 467 11.08 -8.36 -23.08
N THR A 468 10.94 -7.25 -22.35
CA THR A 468 11.98 -6.23 -22.33
C THR A 468 13.20 -6.74 -21.54
N LYS A 469 14.34 -6.07 -21.66
CA LYS A 469 15.51 -6.39 -20.82
C LYS A 469 15.18 -6.33 -19.33
N PHE A 470 14.34 -5.38 -18.94
CA PHE A 470 13.92 -5.22 -17.56
C PHE A 470 13.00 -6.37 -17.10
N THR A 471 11.95 -6.70 -17.85
CA THR A 471 11.04 -7.79 -17.47
C THR A 471 11.78 -9.14 -17.42
N SER A 472 12.66 -9.42 -18.37
CA SER A 472 13.50 -10.61 -18.37
C SER A 472 14.43 -10.66 -17.15
N THR A 473 15.06 -9.53 -16.79
CA THR A 473 15.90 -9.42 -15.60
C THR A 473 15.09 -9.70 -14.32
N MET A 474 13.91 -9.07 -14.16
CA MET A 474 13.07 -9.27 -12.99
C MET A 474 12.57 -10.71 -12.87
N LYS A 475 12.19 -11.36 -13.96
CA LYS A 475 11.83 -12.79 -13.99
C LYS A 475 13.00 -13.69 -13.59
N SER A 476 14.20 -13.38 -14.08
CA SER A 476 15.42 -14.10 -13.68
C SER A 476 15.72 -13.96 -12.19
N ILE A 477 15.54 -12.75 -11.62
CA ILE A 477 15.67 -12.52 -10.18
C ILE A 477 14.57 -13.27 -9.42
N MET A 478 13.33 -13.23 -9.86
CA MET A 478 12.21 -13.96 -9.24
C MET A 478 12.50 -15.46 -9.11
N ASN A 479 13.07 -16.08 -10.14
CA ASN A 479 13.41 -17.50 -10.13
C ASN A 479 14.46 -17.85 -9.07
N SER A 480 15.44 -16.97 -8.85
CA SER A 480 16.53 -17.17 -7.90
C SER A 480 16.22 -16.60 -6.51
N TYR A 481 15.37 -15.60 -6.42
CA TYR A 481 15.06 -14.85 -5.21
C TYR A 481 13.56 -14.49 -5.16
N PRO A 482 12.66 -15.46 -4.95
CA PRO A 482 11.21 -15.26 -5.05
C PRO A 482 10.63 -14.36 -3.95
N LEU A 483 11.32 -14.22 -2.82
CA LEU A 483 10.84 -13.47 -1.66
C LEU A 483 11.79 -12.32 -1.32
N TYR A 484 11.26 -11.11 -1.26
CA TYR A 484 11.98 -9.92 -0.81
C TYR A 484 11.04 -8.97 -0.07
N SER A 485 10.96 -9.13 1.24
CA SER A 485 10.09 -8.34 2.11
C SER A 485 10.67 -8.26 3.52
N PRO A 486 10.56 -7.12 4.22
CA PRO A 486 11.05 -6.99 5.59
C PRO A 486 10.30 -7.90 6.58
N SER A 487 9.09 -8.33 6.24
CA SER A 487 8.24 -9.13 7.11
C SER A 487 8.69 -10.60 7.25
N ILE A 488 9.51 -11.10 6.33
CA ILE A 488 9.96 -12.50 6.29
C ILE A 488 11.47 -12.67 6.29
N GLN A 489 12.21 -11.59 6.11
CA GLN A 489 13.66 -11.64 6.12
C GLN A 489 14.19 -11.09 7.43
N SER A 490 15.23 -11.75 7.97
CA SER A 490 16.03 -11.12 9.02
C SER A 490 16.51 -9.76 8.51
N SER A 491 16.44 -8.74 9.32
CA SER A 491 16.68 -7.32 8.99
C SER A 491 18.00 -6.99 8.24
N ASN A 492 18.86 -7.99 8.00
CA ASN A 492 20.17 -7.84 7.38
C ASN A 492 20.30 -8.51 6.00
N GLU A 493 19.31 -9.23 5.52
CA GLU A 493 19.37 -9.86 4.21
C GLU A 493 18.84 -8.91 3.13
N ARG A 494 19.76 -8.18 2.48
CA ARG A 494 19.45 -7.30 1.35
C ARG A 494 19.82 -7.99 0.04
N ASN A 495 18.93 -7.85 -0.96
CA ASN A 495 19.25 -8.24 -2.33
C ASN A 495 19.78 -7.03 -3.10
N VAL A 496 21.08 -7.05 -3.41
CA VAL A 496 21.77 -5.94 -4.07
C VAL A 496 21.18 -5.62 -5.45
N GLU A 497 20.75 -6.64 -6.20
CA GLU A 497 20.19 -6.48 -7.54
C GLU A 497 18.84 -5.74 -7.48
N LEU A 498 17.96 -6.16 -6.56
CA LEU A 498 16.67 -5.50 -6.33
C LEU A 498 16.84 -4.08 -5.78
N ASP A 499 17.81 -3.88 -4.89
CA ASP A 499 18.11 -2.55 -4.35
C ASP A 499 18.59 -1.60 -5.44
N LEU A 500 19.51 -2.05 -6.29
CA LEU A 500 20.05 -1.26 -7.41
C LEU A 500 18.95 -0.88 -8.41
N ILE A 501 18.17 -1.87 -8.85
CA ILE A 501 17.14 -1.66 -9.88
C ILE A 501 16.01 -0.77 -9.39
N THR A 502 15.58 -0.98 -8.13
CA THR A 502 14.52 -0.18 -7.53
C THR A 502 14.99 1.26 -7.30
N TYR A 503 16.19 1.42 -6.74
CA TYR A 503 16.77 2.75 -6.58
C TYR A 503 16.87 3.49 -7.92
N ASP A 504 17.39 2.82 -8.95
CA ASP A 504 17.56 3.39 -10.28
C ASP A 504 16.26 3.95 -10.85
N ARG A 505 15.18 3.16 -10.80
CA ARG A 505 13.89 3.53 -11.39
C ARG A 505 13.05 4.48 -10.55
N VAL A 506 13.20 4.44 -9.21
CA VAL A 506 12.34 5.24 -8.31
C VAL A 506 12.96 6.59 -7.97
N ILE A 507 14.28 6.65 -7.76
CA ILE A 507 14.97 7.82 -7.20
C ILE A 507 16.18 8.21 -8.03
N GLY A 508 16.84 7.22 -8.63
CA GLY A 508 18.08 7.35 -9.34
C GLY A 508 17.96 8.08 -10.69
N LYS A 509 18.87 7.78 -11.58
CA LYS A 509 18.95 8.43 -12.90
C LYS A 509 18.19 7.68 -13.99
N ASN A 510 17.50 6.59 -13.63
CA ASN A 510 16.77 5.72 -14.55
C ASN A 510 17.65 5.21 -15.74
N TYR A 511 18.87 4.80 -15.41
CA TYR A 511 19.81 4.21 -16.38
C TYR A 511 19.23 2.97 -17.07
N SER A 512 18.38 2.21 -16.35
CA SER A 512 17.69 1.06 -16.91
C SER A 512 16.85 1.41 -18.14
N ASN A 513 16.14 2.54 -18.12
CA ASN A 513 15.35 3.00 -19.27
C ASN A 513 16.25 3.44 -20.43
N GLU A 514 17.39 4.10 -20.16
CA GLU A 514 18.37 4.47 -21.18
C GLU A 514 18.97 3.22 -21.86
N ILE A 515 19.30 2.18 -21.08
CA ILE A 515 19.85 0.92 -21.59
C ILE A 515 18.81 0.16 -22.45
N GLU A 516 17.54 0.18 -22.06
CA GLU A 516 16.45 -0.41 -22.86
C GLU A 516 16.28 0.34 -24.19
N SER A 517 16.30 1.67 -24.15
CA SER A 517 16.11 2.52 -25.33
C SER A 517 17.27 2.43 -26.34
N ASN A 518 18.50 2.22 -25.87
CA ASN A 518 19.70 2.09 -26.71
C ASN A 518 19.91 0.68 -27.26
N GLY A 519 19.15 -0.30 -26.82
CA GLY A 519 19.29 -1.71 -27.20
C GLY A 519 18.28 -2.19 -28.24
N ASN A 520 17.39 -1.31 -28.67
CA ASN A 520 16.42 -1.51 -29.78
C ASN A 520 17.00 -0.84 -31.07
#